data_2a618ccbc6e050af8c535a49139b1764
#
_entry.id   2a618ccbc6e050af8c535a49139b1764
#
_cell.length_a   1.000
_cell.length_b   1.000
_cell.length_c   1.000
_cell.angle_alpha   90.00
_cell.angle_beta   90.00
_cell.angle_gamma   90.00
#
_symmetry.space_group_name_H-M   'P 1'
#
loop_
_entity.id
_entity.type
_entity.pdbx_description
1 polymer ?
#
loop_
_entity_poly.entity_id
_entity_poly.type
_entity_poly.pdbx_seq_one_letter_code
_entity_poly.pdbx_strand_id
1 'polypeptide(L)'
;MKTIYHKADTRGNANHGWLKSRHIFSFANYYNPERMNFGVLRVLNDDIVSESQGFGSHPHRDMEIISIPLEGDLKHKDNMGNETIIKAGDIQVMSAGTGVMHSEFNNNPDQPVKFLQIWVIPNKMNVTPRYGQITVADHAKPNDFQQIVSPNKDDEGVWIHQDAWFHLAKFDQGIAKEYKVKKEGNGVYVFILEGKAKIGDQVLDKRDGLGISDTDSFKLEALENSEILLMEVPMSLPQ
;
A
#
# COMPACT_ATOMS: atom_id res chain seq x y z
N MET A 1 -6.69 4.33 22.22
CA MET A 1 -6.76 4.36 20.75
C MET A 1 -6.80 5.81 20.29
N LYS A 2 -5.87 6.24 19.46
CA LYS A 2 -5.89 7.53 18.75
C LYS A 2 -6.18 7.27 17.28
N THR A 3 -6.90 8.20 16.64
CA THR A 3 -7.26 8.08 15.22
C THR A 3 -6.99 9.38 14.45
N ILE A 4 -6.59 9.24 13.18
CA ILE A 4 -6.46 10.34 12.22
C ILE A 4 -7.26 9.94 10.97
N TYR A 5 -8.33 10.69 10.69
CA TYR A 5 -9.20 10.42 9.54
C TYR A 5 -8.77 11.26 8.33
N HIS A 6 -8.60 10.58 7.20
CA HIS A 6 -8.29 11.18 5.91
C HIS A 6 -9.40 10.88 4.91
N LYS A 7 -10.30 11.83 4.71
CA LYS A 7 -11.39 11.70 3.76
C LYS A 7 -10.87 11.68 2.31
N ALA A 8 -11.45 10.85 1.46
CA ALA A 8 -11.02 10.62 0.09
C ALA A 8 -10.91 11.89 -0.76
N ASP A 9 -11.84 12.82 -0.61
CA ASP A 9 -11.88 14.08 -1.37
C ASP A 9 -10.86 15.13 -0.89
N THR A 10 -10.19 14.90 0.25
CA THR A 10 -9.15 15.78 0.81
C THR A 10 -7.73 15.38 0.43
N ARG A 11 -7.56 14.31 -0.36
CA ARG A 11 -6.26 13.83 -0.84
C ARG A 11 -5.62 14.85 -1.81
N GLY A 12 -4.29 14.89 -1.83
CA GLY A 12 -3.54 15.58 -2.88
C GLY A 12 -3.94 15.08 -4.25
N ASN A 13 -3.80 15.93 -5.26
CA ASN A 13 -4.18 15.62 -6.64
C ASN A 13 -3.09 16.06 -7.61
N ALA A 14 -2.66 15.14 -8.47
CA ALA A 14 -1.82 15.43 -9.62
C ALA A 14 -2.49 14.90 -10.90
N ASN A 15 -2.43 15.69 -11.97
CA ASN A 15 -2.91 15.30 -13.28
C ASN A 15 -1.93 15.81 -14.36
N HIS A 16 -1.24 14.85 -14.99
CA HIS A 16 -0.26 15.10 -16.06
C HIS A 16 -0.79 14.67 -17.44
N GLY A 17 -2.11 14.48 -17.57
CA GLY A 17 -2.74 13.93 -18.77
C GLY A 17 -2.69 12.41 -18.78
N TRP A 18 -1.50 11.84 -18.92
CA TRP A 18 -1.26 10.39 -18.91
C TRP A 18 -1.30 9.75 -17.51
N LEU A 19 -1.06 10.52 -16.44
CA LEU A 19 -1.09 10.11 -15.04
C LEU A 19 -2.12 10.95 -14.29
N LYS A 20 -3.05 10.28 -13.63
CA LYS A 20 -3.89 10.87 -12.56
C LYS A 20 -3.52 10.19 -11.26
N SER A 21 -3.04 10.96 -10.27
CA SER A 21 -2.58 10.46 -8.98
C SER A 21 -3.31 11.14 -7.82
N ARG A 22 -3.69 10.36 -6.81
CA ARG A 22 -4.25 10.85 -5.55
C ARG A 22 -3.30 10.50 -4.41
N HIS A 23 -2.81 11.51 -3.71
CA HIS A 23 -1.81 11.37 -2.67
C HIS A 23 -2.44 11.45 -1.29
N ILE A 24 -2.29 10.41 -0.48
CA ILE A 24 -2.70 10.44 0.94
C ILE A 24 -1.73 11.34 1.74
N PHE A 25 -0.43 11.17 1.49
CA PHE A 25 0.64 11.92 2.14
C PHE A 25 1.33 12.87 1.15
N SER A 26 2.08 13.83 1.68
CA SER A 26 2.86 14.77 0.88
C SER A 26 3.80 14.05 -0.07
N PHE A 27 3.65 14.32 -1.36
CA PHE A 27 4.41 13.67 -2.42
C PHE A 27 4.53 14.61 -3.63
N ALA A 28 5.69 14.62 -4.28
CA ALA A 28 5.99 15.50 -5.42
C ALA A 28 5.63 16.97 -5.13
N ASN A 29 4.72 17.56 -5.87
CA ASN A 29 4.29 18.95 -5.71
C ASN A 29 3.16 19.14 -4.67
N TYR A 30 2.61 18.06 -4.13
CA TYR A 30 1.63 18.13 -3.06
C TYR A 30 2.34 18.19 -1.71
N TYR A 31 2.16 19.28 -0.98
CA TYR A 31 2.72 19.48 0.36
C TYR A 31 1.63 19.86 1.35
N ASN A 32 1.52 19.06 2.40
CA ASN A 32 0.71 19.34 3.58
C ASN A 32 1.50 18.88 4.82
N PRO A 33 1.91 19.81 5.72
CA PRO A 33 2.74 19.48 6.88
C PRO A 33 2.05 18.54 7.87
N GLU A 34 0.71 18.46 7.87
CA GLU A 34 -0.07 17.53 8.70
C GLU A 34 -0.21 16.13 8.06
N ARG A 35 0.28 15.97 6.81
CA ARG A 35 0.19 14.73 6.04
C ARG A 35 1.54 14.35 5.43
N MET A 36 2.56 14.24 6.27
CA MET A 36 3.89 13.84 5.79
C MET A 36 4.05 12.33 5.71
N ASN A 37 3.47 11.61 6.65
CA ASN A 37 3.57 10.16 6.81
C ASN A 37 2.62 9.68 7.93
N PHE A 38 2.47 8.36 8.04
CA PHE A 38 1.90 7.69 9.20
C PHE A 38 2.94 6.69 9.74
N GLY A 39 3.62 7.03 10.83
CA GLY A 39 4.80 6.27 11.24
C GLY A 39 5.80 6.16 10.10
N VAL A 40 6.27 4.95 9.80
CA VAL A 40 7.19 4.70 8.67
C VAL A 40 6.49 4.56 7.30
N LEU A 41 5.16 4.60 7.24
CA LEU A 41 4.41 4.64 5.97
C LEU A 41 4.54 6.05 5.36
N ARG A 42 5.38 6.17 4.33
CA ARG A 42 5.79 7.46 3.76
C ARG A 42 4.94 7.88 2.56
N VAL A 43 4.53 6.94 1.73
CA VAL A 43 3.73 7.19 0.52
C VAL A 43 2.59 6.19 0.44
N LEU A 44 1.41 6.69 0.09
CA LEU A 44 0.28 5.93 -0.40
C LEU A 44 -0.39 6.74 -1.51
N ASN A 45 -0.05 6.40 -2.73
CA ASN A 45 -0.63 6.98 -3.94
C ASN A 45 -1.59 6.00 -4.59
N ASP A 46 -2.70 6.54 -5.10
CA ASP A 46 -3.74 5.83 -5.84
C ASP A 46 -3.67 6.37 -7.29
N ASP A 47 -3.02 5.61 -8.15
CA ASP A 47 -2.55 6.04 -9.46
C ASP A 47 -3.37 5.41 -10.60
N ILE A 48 -3.65 6.22 -11.61
CA ILE A 48 -4.26 5.78 -12.88
C ILE A 48 -3.32 6.21 -13.99
N VAL A 49 -2.76 5.25 -14.72
CA VAL A 49 -1.85 5.48 -15.84
C VAL A 49 -2.51 5.06 -17.14
N SER A 50 -2.54 5.98 -18.10
CA SER A 50 -3.13 5.76 -19.44
C SER A 50 -2.41 4.63 -20.18
N GLU A 51 -3.05 4.16 -21.24
CA GLU A 51 -2.62 3.09 -22.12
C GLU A 51 -1.19 3.30 -22.61
N SER A 52 -0.34 2.28 -22.47
CA SER A 52 1.05 2.27 -22.92
C SER A 52 1.94 3.39 -22.36
N GLN A 53 1.45 4.16 -21.38
CA GLN A 53 2.21 5.19 -20.70
C GLN A 53 2.81 4.66 -19.38
N GLY A 54 3.71 5.43 -18.76
CA GLY A 54 4.31 5.03 -17.50
C GLY A 54 5.45 5.93 -17.05
N PHE A 55 6.09 5.50 -16.00
CA PHE A 55 7.24 6.17 -15.40
C PHE A 55 8.53 5.62 -16.02
N GLY A 56 9.28 6.48 -16.70
CA GLY A 56 10.61 6.17 -17.23
C GLY A 56 11.59 5.78 -16.13
N SER A 57 12.77 5.35 -16.51
CA SER A 57 13.79 4.91 -15.55
C SER A 57 14.14 6.02 -14.55
N HIS A 58 14.00 5.72 -13.27
CA HIS A 58 14.26 6.62 -12.15
C HIS A 58 14.87 5.87 -10.96
N PRO A 59 15.65 6.59 -10.10
CA PRO A 59 16.34 5.96 -8.99
C PRO A 59 15.53 5.90 -7.71
N HIS A 60 15.80 4.86 -6.91
CA HIS A 60 15.43 4.79 -5.50
C HIS A 60 16.62 4.32 -4.67
N ARG A 61 16.63 4.72 -3.40
CA ARG A 61 17.61 4.29 -2.40
C ARG A 61 16.96 4.21 -1.03
N ASP A 62 17.31 3.17 -0.26
CA ASP A 62 16.89 2.99 1.12
C ASP A 62 15.37 3.20 1.31
N MET A 63 14.57 2.50 0.49
CA MET A 63 13.12 2.53 0.51
C MET A 63 12.56 1.13 0.19
N GLU A 64 11.53 0.74 0.90
CA GLU A 64 10.69 -0.41 0.55
C GLU A 64 9.52 0.10 -0.30
N ILE A 65 9.44 -0.37 -1.54
CA ILE A 65 8.46 0.09 -2.53
C ILE A 65 7.54 -1.08 -2.84
N ILE A 66 6.23 -0.87 -2.66
CA ILE A 66 5.21 -1.90 -2.85
C ILE A 66 4.24 -1.39 -3.93
N SER A 67 4.03 -2.19 -4.98
CA SER A 67 3.04 -1.92 -6.03
C SER A 67 1.91 -2.94 -5.94
N ILE A 68 0.67 -2.47 -5.90
CA ILE A 68 -0.55 -3.28 -5.84
C ILE A 68 -1.47 -2.87 -6.99
N PRO A 69 -1.42 -3.53 -8.16
CA PRO A 69 -2.37 -3.29 -9.22
C PRO A 69 -3.79 -3.68 -8.80
N LEU A 70 -4.73 -2.78 -9.01
CA LEU A 70 -6.16 -2.96 -8.73
C LEU A 70 -6.93 -3.34 -10.00
N GLU A 71 -6.54 -2.76 -11.14
CA GLU A 71 -7.10 -3.05 -12.46
C GLU A 71 -6.00 -2.94 -13.52
N GLY A 72 -5.99 -3.86 -14.48
CA GLY A 72 -4.99 -3.92 -15.54
C GLY A 72 -3.63 -4.43 -15.08
N ASP A 73 -2.66 -4.40 -15.97
CA ASP A 73 -1.33 -4.99 -15.80
C ASP A 73 -0.27 -3.88 -15.78
N LEU A 74 0.62 -3.91 -14.78
CA LEU A 74 1.76 -3.02 -14.65
C LEU A 74 3.05 -3.75 -15.06
N LYS A 75 3.80 -3.20 -16.02
CA LYS A 75 5.10 -3.73 -16.42
C LYS A 75 6.20 -3.06 -15.61
N HIS A 76 6.97 -3.85 -14.88
CA HIS A 76 8.16 -3.43 -14.15
C HIS A 76 9.43 -3.86 -14.86
N LYS A 77 10.44 -2.99 -14.86
CA LYS A 77 11.81 -3.30 -15.28
C LYS A 77 12.82 -2.59 -14.41
N ASP A 78 13.87 -3.29 -13.98
CA ASP A 78 14.92 -2.72 -13.13
C ASP A 78 16.36 -3.07 -13.62
N ASN A 79 17.33 -2.45 -12.98
CA ASN A 79 18.76 -2.68 -13.27
C ASN A 79 19.34 -3.92 -12.56
N MET A 80 18.52 -4.66 -11.80
CA MET A 80 18.89 -5.97 -11.23
C MET A 80 18.64 -7.12 -12.21
N GLY A 81 18.02 -6.85 -13.36
CA GLY A 81 17.69 -7.82 -14.40
C GLY A 81 16.26 -8.34 -14.36
N ASN A 82 15.40 -7.78 -13.50
CA ASN A 82 13.99 -8.14 -13.50
C ASN A 82 13.26 -7.39 -14.63
N GLU A 83 12.46 -8.11 -15.39
CA GLU A 83 11.46 -7.58 -16.31
C GLU A 83 10.21 -8.44 -16.17
N THR A 84 9.18 -7.90 -15.51
CA THR A 84 8.01 -8.66 -15.05
C THR A 84 6.72 -7.91 -15.32
N ILE A 85 5.62 -8.65 -15.39
CA ILE A 85 4.27 -8.11 -15.42
C ILE A 85 3.63 -8.39 -14.06
N ILE A 86 3.17 -7.33 -13.41
CA ILE A 86 2.45 -7.37 -12.14
C ILE A 86 0.98 -7.20 -12.48
N LYS A 87 0.20 -8.25 -12.32
CA LYS A 87 -1.22 -8.27 -12.68
C LYS A 87 -2.10 -7.77 -11.54
N ALA A 88 -3.32 -7.38 -11.86
CA ALA A 88 -4.33 -7.15 -10.84
C ALA A 88 -4.48 -8.41 -9.97
N GLY A 89 -4.34 -8.25 -8.64
CA GLY A 89 -4.30 -9.36 -7.69
C GLY A 89 -2.90 -9.86 -7.32
N ASP A 90 -1.84 -9.32 -7.93
CA ASP A 90 -0.46 -9.53 -7.49
C ASP A 90 -0.04 -8.45 -6.47
N ILE A 91 0.93 -8.79 -5.64
CA ILE A 91 1.68 -7.86 -4.79
C ILE A 91 3.14 -7.92 -5.18
N GLN A 92 3.72 -6.78 -5.50
CA GLN A 92 5.13 -6.65 -5.81
C GLN A 92 5.83 -5.82 -4.74
N VAL A 93 7.05 -6.19 -4.41
CA VAL A 93 7.94 -5.40 -3.56
C VAL A 93 9.32 -5.26 -4.19
N MET A 94 9.90 -4.07 -4.04
CA MET A 94 11.27 -3.77 -4.36
C MET A 94 11.92 -3.10 -3.16
N SER A 95 12.95 -3.76 -2.58
CA SER A 95 13.80 -3.15 -1.56
C SER A 95 14.93 -2.41 -2.30
N ALA A 96 14.94 -1.08 -2.23
CA ALA A 96 15.89 -0.28 -3.00
C ALA A 96 17.33 -0.30 -2.44
N GLY A 97 17.50 -0.48 -1.12
CA GLY A 97 18.81 -0.65 -0.47
C GLY A 97 19.88 0.33 -0.96
N THR A 98 21.04 -0.18 -1.39
CA THR A 98 22.16 0.64 -1.86
C THR A 98 21.87 1.44 -3.13
N GLY A 99 20.76 1.18 -3.79
CA GLY A 99 20.28 1.91 -4.96
C GLY A 99 19.77 0.99 -6.06
N VAL A 100 18.66 1.36 -6.67
CA VAL A 100 18.04 0.70 -7.81
C VAL A 100 17.58 1.75 -8.81
N MET A 101 17.64 1.40 -10.09
CA MET A 101 16.99 2.14 -11.18
C MET A 101 15.87 1.27 -11.72
N HIS A 102 14.64 1.78 -11.78
CA HIS A 102 13.51 1.03 -12.35
C HIS A 102 12.57 1.90 -13.18
N SER A 103 11.71 1.23 -13.91
CA SER A 103 10.63 1.84 -14.69
C SER A 103 9.35 1.04 -14.51
N GLU A 104 8.22 1.73 -14.56
CA GLU A 104 6.88 1.14 -14.43
C GLU A 104 5.97 1.68 -15.53
N PHE A 105 5.44 0.78 -16.37
CA PHE A 105 4.59 1.14 -17.50
C PHE A 105 3.26 0.38 -17.44
N ASN A 106 2.21 1.01 -17.91
CA ASN A 106 0.97 0.31 -18.23
C ASN A 106 1.23 -0.67 -19.37
N ASN A 107 1.07 -1.97 -19.09
CA ASN A 107 1.26 -3.04 -20.08
C ASN A 107 0.05 -3.26 -20.99
N ASN A 108 -1.05 -2.55 -20.76
CA ASN A 108 -2.28 -2.69 -21.53
C ASN A 108 -2.28 -1.66 -22.68
N PRO A 109 -2.57 -2.09 -23.93
CA PRO A 109 -2.58 -1.20 -25.08
C PRO A 109 -3.86 -0.36 -25.22
N ASP A 110 -4.95 -0.77 -24.53
CA ASP A 110 -6.32 -0.29 -24.77
C ASP A 110 -7.11 0.07 -23.51
N GLN A 111 -6.49 -0.03 -22.35
CA GLN A 111 -7.11 0.32 -21.06
C GLN A 111 -6.10 0.88 -20.06
N PRO A 112 -6.52 1.77 -19.15
CA PRO A 112 -5.65 2.26 -18.11
C PRO A 112 -5.30 1.15 -17.11
N VAL A 113 -4.15 1.27 -16.44
CA VAL A 113 -3.83 0.53 -15.23
C VAL A 113 -4.12 1.40 -14.02
N LYS A 114 -4.75 0.80 -12.98
CA LYS A 114 -4.96 1.42 -11.67
C LYS A 114 -4.20 0.64 -10.63
N PHE A 115 -3.38 1.31 -9.83
CA PHE A 115 -2.59 0.64 -8.81
C PHE A 115 -2.28 1.55 -7.62
N LEU A 116 -1.97 0.94 -6.49
CA LEU A 116 -1.43 1.64 -5.33
C LEU A 116 0.10 1.59 -5.40
N GLN A 117 0.73 2.76 -5.23
CA GLN A 117 2.15 2.88 -4.99
C GLN A 117 2.38 3.22 -3.52
N ILE A 118 3.06 2.34 -2.79
CA ILE A 118 3.24 2.44 -1.34
C ILE A 118 4.73 2.43 -1.04
N TRP A 119 5.19 3.40 -0.22
CA TRP A 119 6.58 3.44 0.24
C TRP A 119 6.64 3.35 1.75
N VAL A 120 7.51 2.47 2.23
CA VAL A 120 7.79 2.29 3.65
C VAL A 120 9.26 2.55 3.91
N ILE A 121 9.55 3.40 4.90
CA ILE A 121 10.93 3.67 5.32
C ILE A 121 11.46 2.40 5.98
N PRO A 122 12.58 1.80 5.50
CA PRO A 122 13.10 0.56 6.04
C PRO A 122 13.73 0.76 7.43
N ASN A 123 13.82 -0.33 8.19
CA ASN A 123 14.56 -0.37 9.47
C ASN A 123 16.05 -0.68 9.28
N LYS A 124 16.47 -1.03 8.07
CA LYS A 124 17.85 -1.37 7.73
C LYS A 124 18.23 -0.70 6.41
N MET A 125 19.22 0.18 6.50
CA MET A 125 19.75 0.93 5.36
C MET A 125 20.86 0.15 4.63
N ASN A 126 21.12 0.55 3.36
CA ASN A 126 22.19 0.03 2.54
C ASN A 126 22.17 -1.51 2.36
N VAL A 127 20.99 -2.10 2.39
CA VAL A 127 20.82 -3.53 2.08
C VAL A 127 21.09 -3.80 0.58
N THR A 128 21.34 -5.04 0.22
CA THR A 128 21.38 -5.46 -1.18
C THR A 128 19.99 -5.27 -1.79
N PRO A 129 19.86 -4.58 -2.92
CA PRO A 129 18.59 -4.44 -3.61
C PRO A 129 17.97 -5.78 -3.95
N ARG A 130 16.66 -5.88 -3.84
CA ARG A 130 15.92 -7.11 -4.14
C ARG A 130 14.55 -6.84 -4.73
N TYR A 131 14.02 -7.84 -5.41
CA TYR A 131 12.67 -7.90 -5.98
C TYR A 131 11.92 -9.11 -5.43
N GLY A 132 10.61 -8.99 -5.22
CA GLY A 132 9.71 -10.08 -4.89
C GLY A 132 8.30 -9.82 -5.40
N GLN A 133 7.59 -10.88 -5.80
CA GLN A 133 6.21 -10.81 -6.29
C GLN A 133 5.46 -12.08 -5.90
N ILE A 134 4.20 -11.94 -5.53
CA ILE A 134 3.28 -13.05 -5.27
C ILE A 134 1.92 -12.77 -5.91
N THR A 135 1.16 -13.81 -6.19
CA THR A 135 -0.25 -13.73 -6.58
C THR A 135 -1.13 -13.99 -5.36
N VAL A 136 -1.92 -13.00 -4.97
CA VAL A 136 -2.75 -13.05 -3.74
C VAL A 136 -3.87 -14.08 -3.86
N ALA A 137 -4.43 -14.27 -5.07
CA ALA A 137 -5.54 -15.19 -5.30
C ALA A 137 -5.22 -16.64 -4.90
N ASP A 138 -3.94 -17.05 -4.96
CA ASP A 138 -3.50 -18.39 -4.59
C ASP A 138 -3.63 -18.68 -3.08
N HIS A 139 -3.83 -17.64 -2.27
CA HIS A 139 -3.91 -17.68 -0.80
C HIS A 139 -5.19 -17.02 -0.25
N ALA A 140 -6.22 -16.84 -1.09
CA ALA A 140 -7.42 -16.08 -0.75
C ALA A 140 -8.11 -16.59 0.53
N LYS A 141 -8.34 -15.69 1.48
CA LYS A 141 -9.05 -15.93 2.74
C LYS A 141 -10.32 -15.06 2.79
N PRO A 142 -11.45 -15.54 2.25
CA PRO A 142 -12.70 -14.77 2.28
C PRO A 142 -13.10 -14.50 3.73
N ASN A 143 -13.56 -13.28 3.97
CA ASN A 143 -14.01 -12.82 5.29
C ASN A 143 -12.91 -12.92 6.39
N ASP A 144 -11.64 -12.81 5.99
CA ASP A 144 -10.51 -12.78 6.90
C ASP A 144 -9.43 -11.77 6.47
N PHE A 145 -8.48 -11.50 7.35
CA PHE A 145 -7.30 -10.69 7.07
C PHE A 145 -6.24 -11.56 6.40
N GLN A 146 -6.07 -11.41 5.09
CA GLN A 146 -5.03 -12.09 4.34
C GLN A 146 -3.73 -11.31 4.42
N GLN A 147 -2.70 -11.87 5.02
CA GLN A 147 -1.37 -11.25 5.05
C GLN A 147 -0.77 -11.22 3.64
N ILE A 148 -0.26 -10.06 3.24
CA ILE A 148 0.34 -9.83 1.92
C ILE A 148 1.76 -9.28 2.00
N VAL A 149 2.12 -8.63 3.13
CA VAL A 149 3.47 -8.15 3.41
C VAL A 149 3.82 -8.48 4.85
N SER A 150 5.06 -8.88 5.12
CA SER A 150 5.59 -9.21 6.45
C SER A 150 7.07 -8.81 6.59
N PRO A 151 7.63 -8.74 7.81
CA PRO A 151 9.06 -8.56 8.03
C PRO A 151 9.87 -9.84 7.81
N ASN A 152 9.23 -11.00 7.69
CA ASN A 152 9.87 -12.29 7.68
C ASN A 152 9.69 -12.98 6.32
N LYS A 153 10.81 -13.44 5.74
CA LYS A 153 10.82 -14.12 4.42
C LYS A 153 10.10 -15.48 4.40
N ASP A 154 9.88 -16.07 5.58
CA ASP A 154 9.26 -17.38 5.73
C ASP A 154 7.74 -17.27 6.05
N ASP A 155 7.21 -16.06 6.16
CA ASP A 155 5.79 -15.79 6.36
C ASP A 155 5.02 -15.76 5.02
N GLU A 156 3.67 -15.79 5.11
CA GLU A 156 2.81 -15.50 3.96
C GLU A 156 3.07 -14.08 3.43
N GLY A 157 3.05 -13.93 2.13
CA GLY A 157 3.21 -12.65 1.45
C GLY A 157 4.62 -12.38 0.95
N VAL A 158 4.86 -11.17 0.49
CA VAL A 158 6.19 -10.65 0.23
C VAL A 158 6.78 -10.09 1.52
N TRP A 159 8.11 -10.11 1.65
CA TRP A 159 8.74 -9.57 2.85
C TRP A 159 9.50 -8.28 2.57
N ILE A 160 9.63 -7.42 3.60
CA ILE A 160 10.33 -6.13 3.54
C ILE A 160 11.27 -5.96 4.74
N HIS A 161 12.23 -5.05 4.62
CA HIS A 161 13.12 -4.66 5.72
C HIS A 161 12.44 -3.63 6.64
N GLN A 162 11.29 -4.02 7.21
CA GLN A 162 10.62 -3.22 8.24
C GLN A 162 9.71 -4.12 9.07
N ASP A 163 9.53 -3.81 10.36
CA ASP A 163 8.59 -4.50 11.26
C ASP A 163 7.14 -4.08 10.94
N ALA A 164 6.71 -4.39 9.73
CA ALA A 164 5.43 -4.00 9.17
C ALA A 164 4.69 -5.21 8.60
N TRP A 165 3.37 -5.20 8.74
CA TRP A 165 2.48 -6.24 8.21
C TRP A 165 1.34 -5.60 7.44
N PHE A 166 1.15 -6.01 6.18
CA PHE A 166 0.01 -5.57 5.39
C PHE A 166 -0.96 -6.72 5.19
N HIS A 167 -2.24 -6.39 5.26
CA HIS A 167 -3.32 -7.35 5.04
C HIS A 167 -4.32 -6.79 4.03
N LEU A 168 -4.79 -7.66 3.14
CA LEU A 168 -6.01 -7.43 2.38
C LEU A 168 -7.17 -8.15 3.07
N ALA A 169 -8.33 -7.50 3.10
CA ALA A 169 -9.55 -8.08 3.60
C ALA A 169 -10.65 -7.89 2.55
N LYS A 170 -11.28 -9.00 2.15
CA LYS A 170 -12.50 -9.00 1.35
C LYS A 170 -13.63 -9.48 2.25
N PHE A 171 -14.45 -8.55 2.72
CA PHE A 171 -15.52 -8.81 3.67
C PHE A 171 -16.88 -8.66 3.02
N ASP A 172 -17.73 -9.65 3.19
CA ASP A 172 -19.14 -9.54 2.90
C ASP A 172 -19.80 -8.55 3.88
N GLN A 173 -20.89 -7.92 3.45
CA GLN A 173 -21.69 -7.02 4.29
C GLN A 173 -22.07 -7.68 5.60
N GLY A 174 -21.90 -6.95 6.71
CA GLY A 174 -22.23 -7.39 8.07
C GLY A 174 -21.13 -8.19 8.77
N ILE A 175 -20.04 -8.54 8.06
CA ILE A 175 -18.88 -9.16 8.71
C ILE A 175 -18.19 -8.14 9.60
N ALA A 176 -17.91 -8.57 10.83
CA ALA A 176 -17.18 -7.79 11.81
C ALA A 176 -16.07 -8.64 12.44
N LYS A 177 -14.83 -8.17 12.35
CA LYS A 177 -13.66 -8.87 12.89
C LYS A 177 -12.77 -7.95 13.71
N GLU A 178 -12.13 -8.51 14.72
CA GLU A 178 -11.08 -7.84 15.46
C GLU A 178 -9.74 -8.00 14.75
N TYR A 179 -9.06 -6.87 14.48
CA TYR A 179 -7.65 -6.84 14.10
C TYR A 179 -6.81 -6.65 15.36
N LYS A 180 -5.84 -7.54 15.57
CA LYS A 180 -4.87 -7.45 16.67
C LYS A 180 -3.55 -6.95 16.11
N VAL A 181 -3.05 -5.85 16.69
CA VAL A 181 -1.74 -5.28 16.36
C VAL A 181 -0.67 -6.32 16.67
N LYS A 182 0.19 -6.61 15.69
CA LYS A 182 1.19 -7.70 15.79
C LYS A 182 2.41 -7.31 16.62
N LYS A 183 2.73 -6.01 16.64
CA LYS A 183 3.90 -5.51 17.38
C LYS A 183 3.53 -4.26 18.19
N GLU A 184 3.90 -4.27 19.47
CA GLU A 184 3.77 -3.10 20.34
C GLU A 184 4.48 -1.88 19.75
N GLY A 185 3.82 -0.71 19.81
CA GLY A 185 4.32 0.55 19.24
C GLY A 185 3.99 0.73 17.75
N ASN A 186 3.39 -0.27 17.09
CA ASN A 186 2.86 -0.12 15.76
C ASN A 186 1.50 0.59 15.76
N GLY A 187 1.22 1.26 14.67
CA GLY A 187 -0.12 1.73 14.30
C GLY A 187 -0.58 1.02 13.03
N VAL A 188 -1.86 1.12 12.73
CA VAL A 188 -2.46 0.53 11.52
C VAL A 188 -3.11 1.64 10.69
N TYR A 189 -2.68 1.77 9.44
CA TYR A 189 -3.35 2.63 8.48
C TYR A 189 -4.34 1.79 7.67
N VAL A 190 -5.63 2.04 7.86
CA VAL A 190 -6.72 1.36 7.16
C VAL A 190 -7.12 2.19 5.96
N PHE A 191 -7.18 1.59 4.78
CA PHE A 191 -7.56 2.24 3.53
C PHE A 191 -8.66 1.44 2.83
N ILE A 192 -9.81 2.07 2.57
CA ILE A 192 -10.95 1.42 1.92
C ILE A 192 -10.73 1.42 0.41
N LEU A 193 -10.52 0.24 -0.18
CA LEU A 193 -10.40 0.08 -1.63
C LEU A 193 -11.78 0.14 -2.30
N GLU A 194 -12.74 -0.62 -1.78
CA GLU A 194 -14.12 -0.67 -2.25
C GLU A 194 -15.07 -0.84 -1.07
N GLY A 195 -16.31 -0.39 -1.25
CA GLY A 195 -17.38 -0.53 -0.24
C GLY A 195 -17.30 0.49 0.88
N LYS A 196 -17.76 0.07 2.07
CA LYS A 196 -17.91 0.91 3.26
C LYS A 196 -17.65 0.10 4.52
N ALA A 197 -16.91 0.67 5.47
CA ALA A 197 -16.59 0.01 6.73
C ALA A 197 -16.75 0.96 7.92
N LYS A 198 -16.79 0.39 9.13
CA LYS A 198 -16.87 1.13 10.39
C LYS A 198 -15.79 0.63 11.35
N ILE A 199 -15.14 1.57 12.03
CA ILE A 199 -14.16 1.31 13.09
C ILE A 199 -14.49 2.26 14.26
N GLY A 200 -14.88 1.71 15.41
CA GLY A 200 -15.44 2.50 16.49
C GLY A 200 -16.68 3.28 16.02
N ASP A 201 -16.67 4.59 16.18
CA ASP A 201 -17.75 5.46 15.68
C ASP A 201 -17.48 6.04 14.29
N GLN A 202 -16.27 5.81 13.73
CA GLN A 202 -15.89 6.34 12.42
C GLN A 202 -16.39 5.44 11.30
N VAL A 203 -17.22 5.98 10.43
CA VAL A 203 -17.58 5.38 9.14
C VAL A 203 -16.60 5.83 8.07
N LEU A 204 -16.16 4.88 7.26
CA LEU A 204 -15.22 5.06 6.17
C LEU A 204 -15.88 4.65 4.86
N ASP A 205 -15.93 5.58 3.93
CA ASP A 205 -16.38 5.35 2.56
C ASP A 205 -15.20 4.93 1.65
N LYS A 206 -15.49 4.52 0.43
CA LYS A 206 -14.49 4.15 -0.58
C LYS A 206 -13.39 5.21 -0.69
N ARG A 207 -12.14 4.77 -0.63
CA ARG A 207 -10.90 5.57 -0.69
C ARG A 207 -10.66 6.48 0.52
N ASP A 208 -11.44 6.37 1.57
CA ASP A 208 -11.09 6.98 2.86
C ASP A 208 -9.94 6.23 3.52
N GLY A 209 -9.16 6.95 4.31
CA GLY A 209 -8.09 6.41 5.13
C GLY A 209 -8.28 6.72 6.60
N LEU A 210 -7.90 5.80 7.49
CA LEU A 210 -7.90 5.97 8.94
C LEU A 210 -6.60 5.45 9.54
N GLY A 211 -5.80 6.34 10.07
CA GLY A 211 -4.66 5.97 10.91
C GLY A 211 -5.13 5.69 12.33
N ILE A 212 -4.74 4.54 12.89
CA ILE A 212 -5.08 4.06 14.24
C ILE A 212 -3.79 3.78 14.99
N SER A 213 -3.62 4.35 16.18
CA SER A 213 -2.46 4.13 17.05
C SER A 213 -2.84 4.07 18.52
N ASP A 214 -1.89 3.73 19.38
CA ASP A 214 -2.07 3.62 20.84
C ASP A 214 -3.22 2.65 21.20
N THR A 215 -3.21 1.46 20.60
CA THR A 215 -4.14 0.36 20.90
C THR A 215 -3.54 -0.98 20.49
N ASP A 216 -3.92 -2.04 21.18
CA ASP A 216 -3.50 -3.40 20.88
C ASP A 216 -4.44 -4.09 19.88
N SER A 217 -5.66 -3.59 19.73
CA SER A 217 -6.63 -4.11 18.78
C SER A 217 -7.74 -3.10 18.46
N PHE A 218 -8.47 -3.36 17.38
CA PHE A 218 -9.70 -2.65 17.04
C PHE A 218 -10.64 -3.56 16.25
N LYS A 219 -11.94 -3.30 16.36
CA LYS A 219 -12.96 -3.98 15.57
C LYS A 219 -13.22 -3.23 14.27
N LEU A 220 -13.20 -3.97 13.16
CA LEU A 220 -13.59 -3.50 11.84
C LEU A 220 -14.86 -4.22 11.42
N GLU A 221 -15.86 -3.46 10.96
CA GLU A 221 -17.15 -3.95 10.50
C GLU A 221 -17.40 -3.48 9.07
N ALA A 222 -17.71 -4.41 8.17
CA ALA A 222 -18.08 -4.10 6.79
C ALA A 222 -19.56 -3.74 6.72
N LEU A 223 -19.87 -2.50 6.37
CA LEU A 223 -21.25 -2.02 6.21
C LEU A 223 -21.83 -2.34 4.82
N GLU A 224 -20.95 -2.60 3.85
CA GLU A 224 -21.21 -3.09 2.50
C GLU A 224 -20.18 -4.18 2.18
N ASN A 225 -20.34 -4.91 1.06
CA ASN A 225 -19.27 -5.76 0.55
C ASN A 225 -18.05 -4.88 0.32
N SER A 226 -16.94 -5.18 0.97
CA SER A 226 -15.81 -4.25 1.07
C SER A 226 -14.49 -4.93 0.79
N GLU A 227 -13.61 -4.20 0.09
CA GLU A 227 -12.18 -4.52 0.00
C GLU A 227 -11.38 -3.47 0.77
N ILE A 228 -10.52 -3.92 1.66
CA ILE A 228 -9.85 -3.07 2.64
C ILE A 228 -8.37 -3.46 2.72
N LEU A 229 -7.49 -2.46 2.63
CA LEU A 229 -6.06 -2.62 2.87
C LEU A 229 -5.74 -2.10 4.27
N LEU A 230 -5.12 -2.95 5.09
CA LEU A 230 -4.61 -2.63 6.41
C LEU A 230 -3.08 -2.65 6.35
N MET A 231 -2.44 -1.56 6.74
CA MET A 231 -0.98 -1.39 6.75
C MET A 231 -0.53 -1.12 8.18
N GLU A 232 -0.11 -2.17 8.88
CA GLU A 232 0.49 -2.07 10.21
C GLU A 232 1.95 -1.68 10.07
N VAL A 233 2.37 -0.60 10.73
CA VAL A 233 3.73 -0.04 10.64
C VAL A 233 4.19 0.53 11.98
N PRO A 234 5.51 0.55 12.27
CA PRO A 234 6.07 1.29 13.40
C PRO A 234 5.72 2.77 13.34
N MET A 235 5.35 3.34 14.49
CA MET A 235 5.02 4.78 14.59
C MET A 235 6.24 5.66 14.81
N SER A 236 7.37 5.10 15.23
CA SER A 236 8.64 5.82 15.38
C SER A 236 9.47 5.69 14.10
N LEU A 237 9.97 6.82 13.60
CA LEU A 237 10.92 6.81 12.47
C LEU A 237 12.27 6.22 12.94
N PRO A 238 12.98 5.48 12.05
CA PRO A 238 14.35 5.06 12.33
C PRO A 238 15.24 6.26 12.64
N GLN A 239 16.14 6.09 13.61
CA GLN A 239 17.14 7.10 13.98
C GLN A 239 18.30 7.10 12.99
#